data_ea1f8e073ae19b61a21e863314d90a16
#
_entry.id   ea1f8e073ae19b61a21e863314d90a16
#
_cell.length_a   1.000
_cell.length_b   1.000
_cell.length_c   1.000
_cell.angle_alpha   90.00
_cell.angle_beta   90.00
_cell.angle_gamma   90.00
#
_symmetry.space_group_name_H-M   'P 1'
#
loop_
_entity.id
_entity.type
_entity.pdbx_description
1 polymer ?
#
loop_
_entity_poly.entity_id
_entity_poly.type
_entity_poly.pdbx_seq_one_letter_code
_entity_poly.pdbx_strand_id
1 'polypeptide(L)'
;MTLTHWLLGLSLVFLAVLAVLAVLLATRSVLRTRLRRWARHTLWQFRGRVDRYKLVQRDRIREALLADPAIIQAIAEHAAEQGMADSQVRLRVHQYIDEIVPFFNVLSYYRLGYTLSRLLINLLYKATIEYRDQAALDRIPRRDVVVYLMNHRSNADYVVVAYVMARMVSISYAVGEWARVWPLEFVFKSFGSYFIRRRFREPLYHTVLERYVQLITRNGVTQGIFPEGGLSRDGALRPVKLGLLDYIVRTLQDPAFDRDIWLVPVGINYDRVLEDRSLIRERVVGGQSSSRWVQLSTVASYLGWNTLRLLTGQLRRYGRVAVAFGTPISIRDWLRTKPEGVLALPKAERLPHVQQLAEFALRRIGEVVPVTPVPLAAAALLSFGGSVVPRGRVLERMDEIRDRLVESDAKIVRTELPVTEVWERAWMMFSMRRLVLGQGDDLVILPSARPLLEYYANSIRHLLPTELVVAYTPAAEADSTLPRLATREEMDIMTKEMPVLKKRS
;
A
#
# COMPACT_ATOMS: atom_id res chain seq x y z
N MET A 1 -33.21 6.66 -59.78
CA MET A 1 -32.47 7.49 -58.81
C MET A 1 -31.26 8.04 -59.55
N THR A 2 -31.22 9.34 -59.77
CA THR A 2 -30.21 9.99 -60.59
C THR A 2 -28.86 10.16 -59.85
N LEU A 3 -27.75 10.13 -60.56
CA LEU A 3 -26.39 10.31 -60.07
C LEU A 3 -26.27 11.52 -59.11
N THR A 4 -27.09 12.55 -59.33
CA THR A 4 -27.21 13.76 -58.50
C THR A 4 -27.64 13.48 -57.04
N HIS A 5 -28.53 12.51 -56.80
CA HIS A 5 -28.99 12.16 -55.43
C HIS A 5 -27.89 11.43 -54.66
N TRP A 6 -27.05 10.62 -55.30
CA TRP A 6 -25.90 9.96 -54.69
C TRP A 6 -24.81 10.96 -54.36
N LEU A 7 -24.53 11.94 -55.22
CA LEU A 7 -23.54 12.99 -54.94
C LEU A 7 -23.98 13.93 -53.83
N LEU A 8 -25.28 14.26 -53.72
CA LEU A 8 -25.85 15.03 -52.61
C LEU A 8 -25.78 14.26 -51.29
N GLY A 9 -26.06 12.96 -51.31
CA GLY A 9 -25.96 12.12 -50.10
C GLY A 9 -24.51 12.01 -49.59
N LEU A 10 -23.54 11.81 -50.50
CA LEU A 10 -22.10 11.77 -50.17
C LEU A 10 -21.59 13.11 -49.63
N SER A 11 -22.05 14.24 -50.18
CA SER A 11 -21.64 15.56 -49.69
C SER A 11 -22.24 15.88 -48.30
N LEU A 12 -23.46 15.45 -47.99
CA LEU A 12 -24.04 15.57 -46.67
C LEU A 12 -23.34 14.72 -45.64
N VAL A 13 -22.99 13.48 -45.94
CA VAL A 13 -22.19 12.60 -45.08
C VAL A 13 -20.80 13.21 -44.79
N PHE A 14 -20.16 13.74 -45.82
CA PHE A 14 -18.85 14.39 -45.70
C PHE A 14 -18.92 15.64 -44.84
N LEU A 15 -19.92 16.48 -44.99
CA LEU A 15 -20.19 17.65 -44.13
C LEU A 15 -20.50 17.26 -42.66
N ALA A 16 -21.25 16.19 -42.49
CA ALA A 16 -21.52 15.66 -41.12
C ALA A 16 -20.24 15.16 -40.45
N VAL A 17 -19.39 14.45 -41.15
CA VAL A 17 -18.08 14.00 -40.64
C VAL A 17 -17.17 15.19 -40.32
N LEU A 18 -17.12 16.22 -41.17
CA LEU A 18 -16.36 17.44 -40.89
C LEU A 18 -16.90 18.20 -39.68
N ALA A 19 -18.21 18.28 -39.52
CA ALA A 19 -18.85 18.90 -38.35
C ALA A 19 -18.52 18.13 -37.06
N VAL A 20 -18.59 16.81 -37.07
CA VAL A 20 -18.19 15.97 -35.93
C VAL A 20 -16.71 16.16 -35.60
N LEU A 21 -15.85 16.19 -36.63
CA LEU A 21 -14.40 16.41 -36.45
C LEU A 21 -14.12 17.80 -35.85
N ALA A 22 -14.81 18.84 -36.34
CA ALA A 22 -14.72 20.21 -35.82
C ALA A 22 -15.17 20.29 -34.38
N VAL A 23 -16.28 19.65 -34.00
CA VAL A 23 -16.77 19.57 -32.62
C VAL A 23 -15.76 18.82 -31.73
N LEU A 24 -15.19 17.71 -32.22
CA LEU A 24 -14.15 16.97 -31.46
C LEU A 24 -12.88 17.79 -31.28
N LEU A 25 -12.45 18.54 -32.28
CA LEU A 25 -11.29 19.43 -32.19
C LEU A 25 -11.55 20.62 -31.28
N ALA A 26 -12.72 21.23 -31.37
CA ALA A 26 -13.15 22.32 -30.49
C ALA A 26 -13.28 21.88 -29.04
N THR A 27 -13.92 20.74 -28.78
CA THR A 27 -14.04 20.15 -27.43
C THR A 27 -12.64 19.81 -26.88
N ARG A 28 -11.76 19.25 -27.70
CA ARG A 28 -10.36 18.97 -27.32
C ARG A 28 -9.59 20.26 -27.00
N SER A 29 -9.80 21.33 -27.74
CA SER A 29 -9.17 22.64 -27.52
C SER A 29 -9.68 23.29 -26.24
N VAL A 30 -11.00 23.35 -26.05
CA VAL A 30 -11.64 23.86 -24.83
C VAL A 30 -11.25 23.05 -23.61
N LEU A 31 -11.21 21.73 -23.77
CA LEU A 31 -10.76 20.82 -22.71
C LEU A 31 -9.28 21.07 -22.37
N ARG A 32 -8.40 21.24 -23.37
CA ARG A 32 -6.98 21.57 -23.17
C ARG A 32 -6.79 22.94 -22.47
N THR A 33 -7.55 23.96 -22.83
CA THR A 33 -7.43 25.29 -22.22
C THR A 33 -8.01 25.34 -20.81
N ARG A 34 -9.15 24.69 -20.58
CA ARG A 34 -9.68 24.50 -19.22
C ARG A 34 -8.72 23.66 -18.36
N LEU A 35 -8.15 22.60 -18.95
CA LEU A 35 -7.16 21.77 -18.32
C LEU A 35 -5.88 22.53 -17.95
N ARG A 36 -5.37 23.42 -18.83
CA ARG A 36 -4.19 24.24 -18.53
C ARG A 36 -4.45 25.31 -17.47
N ARG A 37 -5.64 25.94 -17.45
CA ARG A 37 -6.03 26.91 -16.40
C ARG A 37 -6.19 26.22 -15.06
N TRP A 38 -6.85 25.09 -15.04
CA TRP A 38 -7.06 24.31 -13.84
C TRP A 38 -5.73 23.70 -13.32
N ALA A 39 -4.84 23.24 -14.21
CA ALA A 39 -3.51 22.76 -13.82
C ALA A 39 -2.67 23.85 -13.15
N ARG A 40 -2.69 25.08 -13.66
CA ARG A 40 -2.01 26.23 -13.04
C ARG A 40 -2.59 26.54 -11.66
N HIS A 41 -3.91 26.54 -11.53
CA HIS A 41 -4.57 26.80 -10.24
C HIS A 41 -4.30 25.69 -9.22
N THR A 42 -4.30 24.43 -9.68
CA THR A 42 -4.04 23.26 -8.83
C THR A 42 -2.58 23.21 -8.39
N LEU A 43 -1.62 23.51 -9.27
CA LEU A 43 -0.19 23.59 -8.91
C LEU A 43 0.09 24.68 -7.85
N TRP A 44 -0.67 25.78 -7.87
CA TRP A 44 -0.58 26.83 -6.86
C TRP A 44 -1.16 26.40 -5.50
N GLN A 45 -2.17 25.52 -5.49
CA GLN A 45 -2.77 25.00 -4.27
C GLN A 45 -1.96 23.85 -3.64
N PHE A 46 -1.14 23.14 -4.42
CA PHE A 46 -0.27 22.10 -3.91
C PHE A 46 1.05 22.68 -3.41
N ARG A 47 1.11 22.99 -2.10
CA ARG A 47 2.35 23.29 -1.38
C ARG A 47 3.26 22.06 -1.20
N GLY A 48 2.95 20.94 -1.83
CA GLY A 48 3.69 19.69 -1.71
C GLY A 48 5.09 19.77 -2.31
N ARG A 49 6.06 19.16 -1.64
CA ARG A 49 7.44 19.02 -2.11
C ARG A 49 7.47 18.09 -3.32
N VAL A 50 7.77 18.60 -4.50
CA VAL A 50 8.14 17.78 -5.66
C VAL A 50 9.67 17.73 -5.72
N ASP A 51 10.20 16.52 -5.56
CA ASP A 51 11.66 16.35 -5.66
C ASP A 51 12.11 16.64 -7.09
N ARG A 52 12.98 17.63 -7.23
CA ARG A 52 13.44 18.14 -8.55
C ARG A 52 14.01 17.04 -9.44
N TYR A 53 14.63 16.03 -8.83
CA TYR A 53 15.23 14.92 -9.55
C TYR A 53 14.20 14.05 -10.26
N LYS A 54 12.96 13.95 -9.77
CA LYS A 54 11.88 13.24 -10.47
C LYS A 54 11.49 13.87 -11.81
N LEU A 55 11.85 15.14 -12.01
CA LEU A 55 11.63 15.86 -13.27
C LEU A 55 12.74 15.64 -14.30
N VAL A 56 13.82 14.98 -13.90
CA VAL A 56 14.93 14.63 -14.80
C VAL A 56 14.44 13.63 -15.83
N GLN A 57 14.83 13.85 -17.09
CA GLN A 57 14.47 12.95 -18.18
C GLN A 57 15.03 11.55 -17.92
N ARG A 58 14.24 10.54 -18.25
CA ARG A 58 14.60 9.11 -18.06
C ARG A 58 15.92 8.75 -18.71
N ASP A 59 16.21 9.33 -19.88
CA ASP A 59 17.43 9.06 -20.63
C ASP A 59 18.68 9.49 -19.84
N ARG A 60 18.65 10.62 -19.13
CA ARG A 60 19.77 11.04 -18.28
C ARG A 60 20.00 10.11 -17.10
N ILE A 61 18.91 9.56 -16.53
CA ILE A 61 19.02 8.56 -15.44
C ILE A 61 19.64 7.28 -16.00
N ARG A 62 19.24 6.86 -17.21
CA ARG A 62 19.81 5.70 -17.91
C ARG A 62 21.29 5.90 -18.20
N GLU A 63 21.69 7.05 -18.75
CA GLU A 63 23.09 7.39 -19.02
C GLU A 63 23.93 7.38 -17.74
N ALA A 64 23.42 7.99 -16.66
CA ALA A 64 24.12 7.99 -15.36
C ALA A 64 24.33 6.58 -14.81
N LEU A 65 23.35 5.68 -14.95
CA LEU A 65 23.49 4.29 -14.53
C LEU A 65 24.46 3.51 -15.43
N LEU A 66 24.43 3.69 -16.74
CA LEU A 66 25.33 3.00 -17.66
C LEU A 66 26.79 3.48 -17.52
N ALA A 67 27.00 4.70 -17.04
CA ALA A 67 28.31 5.26 -16.72
C ALA A 67 28.79 4.91 -15.29
N ASP A 68 27.95 4.25 -14.47
CA ASP A 68 28.32 3.91 -13.09
C ASP A 68 29.41 2.84 -13.05
N PRO A 69 30.55 3.08 -12.38
CA PRO A 69 31.68 2.15 -12.35
C PRO A 69 31.32 0.75 -11.83
N ALA A 70 30.41 0.66 -10.83
CA ALA A 70 30.00 -0.63 -10.28
C ALA A 70 29.14 -1.43 -11.27
N ILE A 71 28.33 -0.76 -12.10
CA ILE A 71 27.58 -1.42 -13.15
C ILE A 71 28.50 -1.88 -14.29
N ILE A 72 29.51 -1.07 -14.66
CA ILE A 72 30.51 -1.44 -15.68
C ILE A 72 31.29 -2.67 -15.21
N GLN A 73 31.73 -2.66 -13.96
CA GLN A 73 32.43 -3.81 -13.38
C GLN A 73 31.54 -5.06 -13.36
N ALA A 74 30.29 -4.95 -12.89
CA ALA A 74 29.35 -6.06 -12.85
C ALA A 74 29.02 -6.64 -14.24
N ILE A 75 29.06 -5.82 -15.30
CA ILE A 75 28.92 -6.29 -16.70
C ILE A 75 30.12 -7.17 -17.06
N ALA A 76 31.35 -6.71 -16.79
CA ALA A 76 32.57 -7.46 -17.11
C ALA A 76 32.65 -8.79 -16.32
N GLU A 77 32.34 -8.75 -15.03
CA GLU A 77 32.29 -9.93 -14.17
C GLU A 77 31.28 -10.96 -14.68
N HIS A 78 30.03 -10.50 -14.95
CA HIS A 78 28.97 -11.37 -15.45
C HIS A 78 29.26 -11.95 -16.84
N ALA A 79 29.89 -11.16 -17.71
CA ALA A 79 30.33 -11.63 -19.05
C ALA A 79 31.38 -12.74 -18.93
N ALA A 80 32.36 -12.55 -18.05
CA ALA A 80 33.41 -13.55 -17.79
C ALA A 80 32.85 -14.84 -17.16
N GLU A 81 31.99 -14.72 -16.14
CA GLU A 81 31.38 -15.86 -15.44
C GLU A 81 30.49 -16.71 -16.34
N GLN A 82 29.73 -16.08 -17.24
CA GLN A 82 28.75 -16.75 -18.09
C GLN A 82 29.29 -17.07 -19.49
N GLY A 83 30.51 -16.66 -19.83
CA GLY A 83 31.09 -16.81 -21.18
C GLY A 83 30.31 -16.05 -22.24
N MET A 84 29.69 -14.92 -21.89
CA MET A 84 28.87 -14.10 -22.78
C MET A 84 29.66 -12.90 -23.33
N ALA A 85 29.28 -12.42 -24.52
CA ALA A 85 29.84 -11.18 -25.02
C ALA A 85 29.35 -9.97 -24.21
N ASP A 86 30.23 -9.00 -23.92
CA ASP A 86 29.90 -7.76 -23.21
C ASP A 86 28.66 -7.05 -23.76
N SER A 87 28.51 -7.04 -25.09
CA SER A 87 27.36 -6.42 -25.76
C SER A 87 26.04 -7.05 -25.38
N GLN A 88 26.00 -8.37 -25.20
CA GLN A 88 24.80 -9.10 -24.79
C GLN A 88 24.44 -8.79 -23.31
N VAL A 89 25.47 -8.72 -22.44
CA VAL A 89 25.27 -8.37 -21.03
C VAL A 89 24.81 -6.91 -20.91
N ARG A 90 25.40 -5.98 -21.68
CA ARG A 90 24.93 -4.58 -21.74
C ARG A 90 23.47 -4.47 -22.17
N LEU A 91 23.04 -5.22 -23.18
CA LEU A 91 21.63 -5.25 -23.61
C LEU A 91 20.72 -5.71 -22.46
N ARG A 92 21.14 -6.70 -21.67
CA ARG A 92 20.41 -7.16 -20.48
C ARG A 92 20.33 -6.06 -19.42
N VAL A 93 21.40 -5.32 -19.17
CA VAL A 93 21.42 -4.17 -18.26
C VAL A 93 20.46 -3.08 -18.73
N HIS A 94 20.43 -2.78 -20.03
CA HIS A 94 19.42 -1.86 -20.59
C HIS A 94 18.00 -2.30 -20.29
N GLN A 95 17.69 -3.59 -20.44
CA GLN A 95 16.37 -4.14 -20.11
C GLN A 95 16.04 -3.99 -18.62
N TYR A 96 17.02 -4.21 -17.70
CA TYR A 96 16.83 -4.00 -16.28
C TYR A 96 16.61 -2.53 -15.93
N ILE A 97 17.35 -1.62 -16.53
CA ILE A 97 17.14 -0.18 -16.35
C ILE A 97 15.74 0.22 -16.84
N ASP A 98 15.31 -0.26 -17.99
CA ASP A 98 13.98 0.01 -18.55
C ASP A 98 12.84 -0.54 -17.68
N GLU A 99 13.10 -1.64 -16.99
CA GLU A 99 12.16 -2.21 -16.04
C GLU A 99 12.09 -1.39 -14.76
N ILE A 100 13.24 -1.07 -14.17
CA ILE A 100 13.36 -0.44 -12.85
C ILE A 100 12.99 1.04 -12.92
N VAL A 101 13.58 1.80 -13.87
CA VAL A 101 13.48 3.26 -13.90
C VAL A 101 12.09 3.73 -14.36
N PRO A 102 11.36 4.49 -13.52
CA PRO A 102 10.07 5.06 -13.88
C PRO A 102 10.22 6.26 -14.83
N PHE A 103 9.08 6.67 -15.38
CA PHE A 103 8.93 8.01 -15.95
C PHE A 103 7.93 8.80 -15.08
N PHE A 104 8.39 9.88 -14.49
CA PHE A 104 7.53 10.68 -13.64
C PHE A 104 6.78 11.75 -14.45
N ASN A 105 5.46 11.78 -14.28
CA ASN A 105 4.62 12.81 -14.88
C ASN A 105 3.86 13.55 -13.76
N VAL A 106 4.24 14.81 -13.52
CA VAL A 106 3.67 15.67 -12.47
C VAL A 106 2.15 15.77 -12.61
N LEU A 107 1.65 15.95 -13.83
CA LEU A 107 0.20 16.05 -14.08
C LEU A 107 -0.51 14.73 -13.78
N SER A 108 0.07 13.61 -14.18
CA SER A 108 -0.48 12.28 -13.88
C SER A 108 -0.51 12.03 -12.38
N TYR A 109 0.57 12.36 -11.66
CA TYR A 109 0.65 12.16 -10.21
C TYR A 109 -0.39 12.98 -9.45
N TYR A 110 -0.36 14.31 -9.59
CA TYR A 110 -1.21 15.19 -8.78
C TYR A 110 -2.65 15.26 -9.27
N ARG A 111 -2.89 15.13 -10.55
CA ARG A 111 -4.22 15.28 -11.12
C ARG A 111 -4.97 13.97 -11.21
N LEU A 112 -4.38 12.95 -11.84
CA LEU A 112 -4.99 11.64 -11.99
C LEU A 112 -4.84 10.84 -10.70
N GLY A 113 -3.62 10.73 -10.17
CA GLY A 113 -3.31 9.93 -9.00
C GLY A 113 -4.06 10.39 -7.76
N TYR A 114 -3.97 11.67 -7.42
CA TYR A 114 -4.68 12.21 -6.26
C TYR A 114 -6.19 12.18 -6.41
N THR A 115 -6.73 12.58 -7.57
CA THR A 115 -8.18 12.60 -7.79
C THR A 115 -8.76 11.19 -7.75
N LEU A 116 -8.09 10.24 -8.40
CA LEU A 116 -8.48 8.83 -8.38
C LEU A 116 -8.35 8.23 -6.99
N SER A 117 -7.24 8.46 -6.30
CA SER A 117 -7.05 8.00 -4.92
C SER A 117 -8.10 8.57 -3.98
N ARG A 118 -8.39 9.87 -4.09
CA ARG A 118 -9.44 10.53 -3.31
C ARG A 118 -10.82 9.93 -3.58
N LEU A 119 -11.16 9.71 -4.86
CA LEU A 119 -12.42 9.10 -5.24
C LEU A 119 -12.53 7.68 -4.67
N LEU A 120 -11.52 6.84 -4.88
CA LEU A 120 -11.50 5.46 -4.42
C LEU A 120 -11.55 5.37 -2.89
N ILE A 121 -10.73 6.16 -2.19
CA ILE A 121 -10.73 6.14 -0.72
C ILE A 121 -12.05 6.63 -0.16
N ASN A 122 -12.61 7.74 -0.65
CA ASN A 122 -13.90 8.24 -0.16
C ASN A 122 -15.06 7.32 -0.51
N LEU A 123 -14.96 6.56 -1.61
CA LEU A 123 -15.95 5.56 -2.01
C LEU A 123 -15.90 4.35 -1.05
N LEU A 124 -14.71 3.87 -0.70
CA LEU A 124 -14.51 2.62 0.03
C LEU A 124 -14.37 2.82 1.53
N TYR A 125 -13.68 3.88 1.97
CA TYR A 125 -13.29 4.07 3.36
C TYR A 125 -13.59 5.48 3.88
N LYS A 126 -13.58 5.61 5.20
CA LYS A 126 -13.38 6.88 5.89
C LYS A 126 -11.92 6.94 6.36
N ALA A 127 -11.10 7.73 5.68
CA ALA A 127 -9.70 7.88 6.03
C ALA A 127 -9.52 8.73 7.29
N THR A 128 -8.64 8.31 8.19
CA THR A 128 -8.19 9.04 9.39
C THR A 128 -6.67 9.14 9.35
N ILE A 129 -6.14 10.30 9.72
CA ILE A 129 -4.70 10.56 9.74
C ILE A 129 -4.34 10.99 11.16
N GLU A 130 -3.32 10.35 11.72
CA GLU A 130 -2.82 10.58 13.07
C GLU A 130 -1.32 10.87 13.03
N TYR A 131 -0.83 11.63 14.00
CA TYR A 131 0.59 11.92 14.15
C TYR A 131 1.00 11.67 15.60
N ARG A 132 2.13 10.97 15.80
CA ARG A 132 2.71 10.82 17.13
C ARG A 132 3.47 12.09 17.52
N ASP A 133 4.27 12.62 16.60
CA ASP A 133 5.03 13.85 16.79
C ASP A 133 5.14 14.61 15.47
N GLN A 134 4.13 15.44 15.19
CA GLN A 134 4.13 16.26 13.99
C GLN A 134 5.26 17.28 13.99
N ALA A 135 5.59 17.84 15.19
CA ALA A 135 6.66 18.81 15.30
C ALA A 135 8.04 18.23 14.95
N ALA A 136 8.28 16.94 15.29
CA ALA A 136 9.50 16.27 14.86
C ALA A 136 9.57 16.06 13.35
N LEU A 137 8.44 15.75 12.69
CA LEU A 137 8.36 15.66 11.23
C LEU A 137 8.63 17.00 10.57
N ASP A 138 8.09 18.08 11.10
CA ASP A 138 8.25 19.45 10.57
C ASP A 138 9.68 19.98 10.76
N ARG A 139 10.43 19.46 11.74
CA ARG A 139 11.85 19.80 11.99
C ARG A 139 12.82 19.11 11.05
N ILE A 140 12.42 18.09 10.27
CA ILE A 140 13.32 17.46 9.29
C ILE A 140 13.83 18.51 8.31
N PRO A 141 15.16 18.69 8.17
CA PRO A 141 15.73 19.68 7.24
C PRO A 141 15.26 19.40 5.80
N ARG A 142 14.86 20.46 5.10
CA ARG A 142 14.36 20.32 3.71
C ARG A 142 15.36 19.73 2.73
N ARG A 143 16.65 19.82 3.03
CA ARG A 143 17.72 19.26 2.20
C ARG A 143 17.88 17.76 2.39
N ASP A 144 17.45 17.23 3.53
CA ASP A 144 17.63 15.83 3.90
C ASP A 144 16.66 14.92 3.16
N VAL A 145 16.99 13.65 3.12
CA VAL A 145 16.20 12.62 2.42
C VAL A 145 15.22 11.98 3.39
N VAL A 146 13.98 11.81 2.96
CA VAL A 146 12.95 11.16 3.76
C VAL A 146 12.55 9.83 3.12
N VAL A 147 12.57 8.78 3.93
CA VAL A 147 12.14 7.42 3.57
C VAL A 147 11.01 7.00 4.51
N TYR A 148 9.81 6.85 3.97
CA TYR A 148 8.66 6.34 4.71
C TYR A 148 8.69 4.83 4.76
N LEU A 149 8.77 4.26 5.96
CA LEU A 149 8.71 2.81 6.20
C LEU A 149 7.33 2.44 6.70
N MET A 150 6.61 1.59 5.97
CA MET A 150 5.19 1.31 6.20
C MET A 150 4.94 -0.19 6.35
N ASN A 151 4.06 -0.59 7.28
CA ASN A 151 3.54 -1.96 7.27
C ASN A 151 2.63 -2.20 6.04
N HIS A 152 2.48 -3.44 5.60
CA HIS A 152 1.80 -3.77 4.36
C HIS A 152 0.60 -4.70 4.57
N ARG A 153 -0.61 -4.13 4.55
CA ARG A 153 -1.88 -4.82 4.81
C ARG A 153 -2.65 -5.17 3.55
N SER A 154 -2.62 -4.28 2.55
CA SER A 154 -3.47 -4.35 1.37
C SER A 154 -2.76 -3.73 0.16
N ASN A 155 -3.08 -4.18 -1.05
CA ASN A 155 -2.68 -3.45 -2.25
C ASN A 155 -3.29 -2.04 -2.29
N ALA A 156 -4.36 -1.78 -1.52
CA ALA A 156 -4.90 -0.45 -1.33
C ALA A 156 -3.96 0.51 -0.59
N ASP A 157 -2.94 0.02 0.13
CA ASP A 157 -1.99 0.86 0.87
C ASP A 157 -1.32 1.91 -0.03
N TYR A 158 -0.96 1.53 -1.27
CA TYR A 158 -0.42 2.49 -2.26
C TYR A 158 -1.39 3.64 -2.55
N VAL A 159 -2.69 3.34 -2.64
CA VAL A 159 -3.75 4.34 -2.90
C VAL A 159 -4.01 5.19 -1.67
N VAL A 160 -4.05 4.57 -0.48
CA VAL A 160 -4.23 5.24 0.81
C VAL A 160 -3.10 6.22 1.07
N VAL A 161 -1.85 5.76 0.93
CA VAL A 161 -0.68 6.61 1.17
C VAL A 161 -0.58 7.71 0.11
N ALA A 162 -0.86 7.40 -1.17
CA ALA A 162 -0.93 8.42 -2.21
C ALA A 162 -1.99 9.49 -1.89
N TYR A 163 -3.17 9.11 -1.37
CA TYR A 163 -4.20 10.04 -0.93
C TYR A 163 -3.76 10.92 0.24
N VAL A 164 -3.16 10.30 1.27
CA VAL A 164 -2.72 10.98 2.49
C VAL A 164 -1.57 11.93 2.21
N MET A 165 -0.57 11.46 1.45
CA MET A 165 0.70 12.17 1.24
C MET A 165 0.68 13.15 0.06
N ALA A 166 -0.30 13.05 -0.85
CA ALA A 166 -0.31 13.85 -2.09
C ALA A 166 -0.27 15.37 -1.87
N ARG A 167 -0.73 15.84 -0.70
CA ARG A 167 -0.67 17.27 -0.33
C ARG A 167 0.67 17.69 0.29
N MET A 168 1.46 16.72 0.73
CA MET A 168 2.71 16.93 1.46
C MET A 168 3.92 16.72 0.55
N VAL A 169 3.99 15.58 -0.11
CA VAL A 169 5.16 15.15 -0.88
C VAL A 169 4.76 14.12 -1.96
N SER A 170 5.53 14.10 -3.05
CA SER A 170 5.45 13.00 -4.02
C SER A 170 6.37 11.88 -3.59
N ILE A 171 5.85 10.67 -3.41
CA ILE A 171 6.62 9.49 -2.98
C ILE A 171 6.93 8.58 -4.18
N SER A 172 8.15 8.07 -4.24
CA SER A 172 8.56 6.97 -5.11
C SER A 172 8.46 5.66 -4.36
N TYR A 173 7.57 4.78 -4.80
CA TYR A 173 7.38 3.47 -4.17
C TYR A 173 8.20 2.38 -4.85
N ALA A 174 8.72 1.46 -4.04
CA ALA A 174 9.19 0.18 -4.53
C ALA A 174 7.99 -0.76 -4.72
N VAL A 175 7.63 -1.05 -5.97
CA VAL A 175 6.46 -1.84 -6.32
C VAL A 175 6.88 -3.23 -6.80
N GLY A 176 6.23 -4.27 -6.32
CA GLY A 176 6.51 -5.65 -6.73
C GLY A 176 5.96 -5.99 -8.12
N GLU A 177 6.39 -7.14 -8.63
CA GLU A 177 6.04 -7.65 -9.98
C GLU A 177 4.54 -7.77 -10.26
N TRP A 178 3.70 -7.85 -9.22
CA TRP A 178 2.25 -8.01 -9.36
C TRP A 178 1.59 -6.87 -10.15
N ALA A 179 2.15 -5.66 -10.05
CA ALA A 179 1.62 -4.49 -10.73
C ALA A 179 2.18 -4.31 -12.16
N ARG A 180 3.01 -5.24 -12.66
CA ARG A 180 3.54 -5.24 -14.03
C ARG A 180 2.53 -5.80 -15.04
N VAL A 181 1.34 -5.22 -15.03
CA VAL A 181 0.25 -5.54 -15.96
C VAL A 181 -0.33 -4.23 -16.46
N TRP A 182 -0.52 -4.12 -17.78
CA TRP A 182 -1.18 -2.94 -18.37
C TRP A 182 -2.65 -2.85 -17.86
N PRO A 183 -3.17 -1.68 -17.44
CA PRO A 183 -2.54 -0.35 -17.42
C PRO A 183 -1.81 -0.01 -16.10
N LEU A 184 -1.77 -0.90 -15.10
CA LEU A 184 -1.21 -0.62 -13.77
C LEU A 184 0.28 -0.24 -13.83
N GLU A 185 1.07 -0.95 -14.63
CA GLU A 185 2.50 -0.64 -14.81
C GLU A 185 2.70 0.80 -15.28
N PHE A 186 1.93 1.22 -16.29
CA PHE A 186 1.97 2.59 -16.78
C PHE A 186 1.62 3.61 -15.70
N VAL A 187 0.56 3.36 -14.92
CA VAL A 187 0.11 4.23 -13.84
C VAL A 187 1.18 4.37 -12.76
N PHE A 188 1.72 3.26 -12.25
CA PHE A 188 2.77 3.29 -11.22
C PHE A 188 4.04 3.97 -11.70
N LYS A 189 4.52 3.67 -12.93
CA LYS A 189 5.68 4.34 -13.51
C LYS A 189 5.47 5.84 -13.70
N SER A 190 4.26 6.25 -14.12
CA SER A 190 3.92 7.68 -14.28
C SER A 190 3.87 8.42 -12.94
N PHE A 191 3.69 7.72 -11.85
CA PHE A 191 3.74 8.25 -10.49
C PHE A 191 5.15 8.25 -9.88
N GLY A 192 6.15 7.81 -10.63
CA GLY A 192 7.55 7.77 -10.19
C GLY A 192 7.87 6.57 -9.30
N SER A 193 7.02 5.54 -9.31
CA SER A 193 7.29 4.28 -8.62
C SER A 193 8.17 3.37 -9.48
N TYR A 194 9.14 2.71 -8.84
CA TYR A 194 10.04 1.79 -9.51
C TYR A 194 9.69 0.34 -9.22
N PHE A 195 9.98 -0.54 -10.18
CA PHE A 195 9.64 -1.96 -10.05
C PHE A 195 10.79 -2.78 -9.52
N ILE A 196 10.46 -3.78 -8.66
CA ILE A 196 11.42 -4.70 -8.10
C ILE A 196 10.99 -6.15 -8.31
N ARG A 197 11.95 -7.02 -8.64
CA ARG A 197 11.77 -8.47 -8.70
C ARG A 197 12.12 -9.07 -7.34
N ARG A 198 11.13 -9.47 -6.56
CA ARG A 198 11.33 -9.89 -5.16
C ARG A 198 12.06 -11.24 -5.00
N ARG A 199 11.94 -12.14 -5.97
CA ARG A 199 12.51 -13.51 -5.93
C ARG A 199 13.65 -13.72 -6.91
N PHE A 200 14.05 -12.69 -7.60
CA PHE A 200 15.13 -12.76 -8.58
C PHE A 200 16.48 -12.60 -7.87
N ARG A 201 17.39 -13.56 -8.11
CA ARG A 201 18.65 -13.64 -7.34
C ARG A 201 19.89 -13.30 -8.17
N GLU A 202 19.72 -12.84 -9.39
CA GLU A 202 20.83 -12.51 -10.28
C GLU A 202 21.63 -11.30 -9.76
N PRO A 203 22.95 -11.44 -9.51
CA PRO A 203 23.78 -10.36 -8.96
C PRO A 203 23.75 -9.09 -9.81
N LEU A 204 23.84 -9.23 -11.14
CA LEU A 204 23.79 -8.10 -12.09
C LEU A 204 22.54 -7.25 -11.93
N TYR A 205 21.35 -7.88 -11.79
CA TYR A 205 20.10 -7.17 -11.54
C TYR A 205 20.14 -6.40 -10.21
N HIS A 206 20.64 -7.03 -9.16
CA HIS A 206 20.76 -6.40 -7.84
C HIS A 206 21.73 -5.23 -7.85
N THR A 207 22.84 -5.29 -8.58
CA THR A 207 23.75 -4.16 -8.76
C THR A 207 23.05 -2.98 -9.44
N VAL A 208 22.32 -3.22 -10.54
CA VAL A 208 21.57 -2.17 -11.22
C VAL A 208 20.51 -1.54 -10.29
N LEU A 209 19.76 -2.37 -9.55
CA LEU A 209 18.75 -1.90 -8.60
C LEU A 209 19.38 -1.09 -7.45
N GLU A 210 20.46 -1.57 -6.88
CA GLU A 210 21.21 -0.89 -5.82
C GLU A 210 21.67 0.49 -6.27
N ARG A 211 22.36 0.55 -7.43
CA ARG A 211 22.86 1.83 -7.95
C ARG A 211 21.75 2.80 -8.28
N TYR A 212 20.62 2.32 -8.80
CA TYR A 212 19.44 3.16 -9.00
C TYR A 212 18.88 3.71 -7.67
N VAL A 213 18.71 2.88 -6.65
CA VAL A 213 18.21 3.31 -5.33
C VAL A 213 19.16 4.32 -4.69
N GLN A 214 20.47 4.10 -4.77
CA GLN A 214 21.49 5.05 -4.29
C GLN A 214 21.44 6.36 -5.07
N LEU A 215 21.29 6.31 -6.40
CA LEU A 215 21.19 7.48 -7.26
C LEU A 215 20.00 8.37 -6.89
N ILE A 216 18.81 7.80 -6.70
CA ILE A 216 17.62 8.57 -6.31
C ILE A 216 17.72 9.07 -4.87
N THR A 217 18.36 8.32 -3.96
CA THR A 217 18.62 8.75 -2.57
C THR A 217 19.58 9.93 -2.53
N ARG A 218 20.72 9.85 -3.26
CA ARG A 218 21.67 10.98 -3.39
C ARG A 218 21.01 12.24 -3.91
N ASN A 219 20.04 12.11 -4.79
CA ASN A 219 19.33 13.24 -5.38
C ASN A 219 18.11 13.72 -4.57
N GLY A 220 17.94 13.23 -3.33
CA GLY A 220 16.92 13.72 -2.40
C GLY A 220 15.50 13.27 -2.74
N VAL A 221 15.33 12.19 -3.50
CA VAL A 221 14.00 11.67 -3.81
C VAL A 221 13.39 11.03 -2.58
N THR A 222 12.19 11.48 -2.21
CA THR A 222 11.39 10.89 -1.14
C THR A 222 10.92 9.51 -1.56
N GLN A 223 11.17 8.50 -0.73
CA GLN A 223 10.86 7.11 -1.00
C GLN A 223 9.85 6.53 -0.04
N GLY A 224 9.09 5.53 -0.49
CA GLY A 224 8.18 4.73 0.33
C GLY A 224 8.50 3.24 0.19
N ILE A 225 8.73 2.58 1.30
CA ILE A 225 9.11 1.17 1.33
C ILE A 225 8.21 0.41 2.30
N PHE A 226 7.83 -0.78 1.90
CA PHE A 226 7.21 -1.78 2.76
C PHE A 226 8.29 -2.79 3.20
N PRO A 227 8.89 -2.61 4.38
CA PRO A 227 10.04 -3.43 4.80
C PRO A 227 9.68 -4.92 4.96
N GLU A 228 8.41 -5.25 5.16
CA GLU A 228 7.91 -6.62 5.21
C GLU A 228 8.08 -7.38 3.87
N GLY A 229 8.30 -6.67 2.76
CA GLY A 229 8.49 -7.24 1.43
C GLY A 229 7.28 -7.96 0.84
N GLY A 230 6.09 -7.84 1.45
CA GLY A 230 4.84 -8.41 0.96
C GLY A 230 3.69 -8.22 1.94
N LEU A 231 2.47 -8.52 1.48
CA LEU A 231 1.26 -8.41 2.30
C LEU A 231 1.30 -9.36 3.49
N SER A 232 0.83 -8.91 4.65
CA SER A 232 0.57 -9.77 5.79
C SER A 232 -0.61 -10.71 5.47
N ARG A 233 -0.43 -12.02 5.67
CA ARG A 233 -1.46 -13.03 5.41
C ARG A 233 -2.24 -13.43 6.66
N ASP A 234 -1.74 -13.10 7.82
CA ASP A 234 -2.33 -13.40 9.13
C ASP A 234 -2.72 -12.15 9.93
N GLY A 235 -2.47 -10.99 9.36
CA GLY A 235 -2.72 -9.72 10.01
C GLY A 235 -1.58 -9.23 10.92
N ALA A 236 -0.63 -10.04 11.34
CA ALA A 236 0.51 -9.62 12.14
C ALA A 236 1.56 -8.85 11.34
N LEU A 237 2.42 -8.09 12.00
CA LEU A 237 3.62 -7.54 11.40
C LEU A 237 4.57 -8.67 11.00
N ARG A 238 5.20 -8.55 9.84
CA ARG A 238 6.11 -9.56 9.31
C ARG A 238 7.57 -9.18 9.50
N PRO A 239 8.46 -10.17 9.58
CA PRO A 239 9.89 -9.90 9.62
C PRO A 239 10.37 -9.05 8.45
N VAL A 240 11.33 -8.18 8.70
CA VAL A 240 11.88 -7.24 7.73
C VAL A 240 12.72 -7.90 6.64
N LYS A 241 12.71 -7.28 5.45
CA LYS A 241 13.60 -7.58 4.33
C LYS A 241 14.59 -6.44 4.16
N LEU A 242 15.88 -6.73 4.19
CA LEU A 242 16.93 -5.72 4.30
C LEU A 242 17.30 -5.04 2.99
N GLY A 243 17.15 -5.73 1.83
CA GLY A 243 17.79 -5.33 0.57
C GLY A 243 17.67 -3.84 0.22
N LEU A 244 16.46 -3.29 0.18
CA LEU A 244 16.28 -1.86 -0.15
C LEU A 244 16.82 -0.93 0.94
N LEU A 245 16.65 -1.30 2.21
CA LEU A 245 17.15 -0.48 3.31
C LEU A 245 18.70 -0.46 3.32
N ASP A 246 19.35 -1.59 3.07
CA ASP A 246 20.80 -1.67 2.93
C ASP A 246 21.31 -0.75 1.78
N TYR A 247 20.62 -0.77 0.62
CA TYR A 247 20.99 0.09 -0.50
C TYR A 247 20.89 1.58 -0.14
N ILE A 248 19.84 1.97 0.59
CA ILE A 248 19.63 3.36 1.03
C ILE A 248 20.69 3.78 2.05
N VAL A 249 20.92 2.96 3.08
CA VAL A 249 21.88 3.26 4.16
C VAL A 249 23.29 3.38 3.60
N ARG A 250 23.67 2.54 2.64
CA ARG A 250 24.98 2.60 1.97
C ARG A 250 25.22 3.90 1.19
N THR A 251 24.19 4.66 0.88
CA THR A 251 24.39 6.01 0.28
C THR A 251 25.22 6.92 1.19
N LEU A 252 25.17 6.71 2.50
CA LEU A 252 25.98 7.45 3.49
C LEU A 252 27.48 7.13 3.44
N GLN A 253 27.91 6.11 2.69
CA GLN A 253 29.32 5.84 2.43
C GLN A 253 29.96 6.84 1.46
N ASP A 254 29.15 7.52 0.67
CA ASP A 254 29.65 8.50 -0.29
C ASP A 254 30.08 9.78 0.44
N PRO A 255 31.38 10.13 0.42
CA PRO A 255 31.87 11.36 1.08
C PRO A 255 31.21 12.64 0.54
N ALA A 256 30.75 12.61 -0.71
CA ALA A 256 30.05 13.75 -1.32
C ALA A 256 28.60 13.89 -0.86
N PHE A 257 28.05 12.90 -0.13
CA PHE A 257 26.70 12.95 0.41
C PHE A 257 26.71 13.56 1.82
N ASP A 258 26.50 14.87 1.90
CA ASP A 258 26.55 15.67 3.14
C ASP A 258 25.21 15.74 3.91
N ARG A 259 24.14 15.09 3.40
CA ARG A 259 22.79 15.11 3.95
C ARG A 259 22.54 13.91 4.88
N ASP A 260 21.49 14.03 5.70
CA ASP A 260 21.01 12.89 6.46
C ASP A 260 19.86 12.16 5.71
N ILE A 261 19.60 10.94 6.15
CA ILE A 261 18.47 10.11 5.70
C ILE A 261 17.59 9.85 6.91
N TRP A 262 16.34 10.29 6.82
CA TRP A 262 15.35 10.15 7.88
C TRP A 262 14.38 9.03 7.55
N LEU A 263 14.32 8.01 8.41
CA LEU A 263 13.31 6.97 8.35
C LEU A 263 12.07 7.45 9.12
N VAL A 264 10.92 7.51 8.44
CA VAL A 264 9.65 7.87 9.08
C VAL A 264 8.79 6.61 9.16
N PRO A 265 8.57 6.07 10.38
CA PRO A 265 7.67 4.95 10.59
C PRO A 265 6.22 5.34 10.28
N VAL A 266 5.48 4.50 9.57
CA VAL A 266 4.07 4.72 9.24
C VAL A 266 3.27 3.46 9.52
N GLY A 267 2.29 3.57 10.40
CA GLY A 267 1.33 2.51 10.70
C GLY A 267 0.07 2.66 9.87
N ILE A 268 -0.37 1.58 9.24
CA ILE A 268 -1.62 1.52 8.45
C ILE A 268 -2.49 0.40 9.00
N ASN A 269 -3.76 0.68 9.26
CA ASN A 269 -4.72 -0.34 9.66
C ASN A 269 -6.13 -0.07 9.12
N TYR A 270 -6.96 -1.10 9.08
CA TYR A 270 -8.26 -1.11 8.43
C TYR A 270 -9.33 -1.77 9.31
N ASP A 271 -10.58 -1.28 9.21
CA ASP A 271 -11.74 -2.04 9.65
C ASP A 271 -12.03 -3.22 8.72
N ARG A 272 -11.70 -3.07 7.42
CA ARG A 272 -11.82 -4.14 6.44
C ARG A 272 -10.73 -4.02 5.38
N VAL A 273 -9.94 -5.05 5.22
CA VAL A 273 -8.98 -5.22 4.14
C VAL A 273 -9.69 -5.77 2.89
N LEU A 274 -9.34 -5.26 1.70
CA LEU A 274 -10.00 -5.66 0.46
C LEU A 274 -9.78 -7.15 0.14
N GLU A 275 -8.56 -7.62 0.38
CA GLU A 275 -8.09 -8.95 0.01
C GLU A 275 -8.08 -9.94 1.18
N ASP A 276 -8.69 -9.64 2.33
CA ASP A 276 -8.57 -10.42 3.56
C ASP A 276 -8.89 -11.93 3.37
N ARG A 277 -9.95 -12.26 2.63
CA ARG A 277 -10.31 -13.65 2.36
C ARG A 277 -9.30 -14.36 1.45
N SER A 278 -8.74 -13.66 0.45
CA SER A 278 -7.73 -14.26 -0.43
C SER A 278 -6.40 -14.43 0.28
N LEU A 279 -6.01 -13.50 1.15
CA LEU A 279 -4.79 -13.58 1.96
C LEU A 279 -4.82 -14.78 2.92
N ILE A 280 -5.97 -15.00 3.59
CA ILE A 280 -6.15 -16.15 4.48
C ILE A 280 -6.12 -17.46 3.67
N ARG A 281 -6.78 -17.52 2.51
CA ARG A 281 -6.73 -18.70 1.64
C ARG A 281 -5.32 -19.02 1.20
N GLU A 282 -4.53 -18.02 0.80
CA GLU A 282 -3.12 -18.20 0.44
C GLU A 282 -2.27 -18.76 1.60
N ARG A 283 -2.64 -18.43 2.85
CA ARG A 283 -1.99 -18.98 4.04
C ARG A 283 -2.28 -20.47 4.20
N VAL A 284 -3.55 -20.87 4.03
CA VAL A 284 -4.02 -22.25 4.27
C VAL A 284 -3.57 -23.20 3.16
N VAL A 285 -3.62 -22.77 1.89
CA VAL A 285 -3.34 -23.65 0.71
C VAL A 285 -1.84 -23.70 0.35
N GLY A 286 -0.96 -23.04 1.12
CA GLY A 286 0.50 -23.16 0.90
C GLY A 286 1.01 -22.42 -0.33
N GLY A 287 0.44 -21.27 -0.67
CA GLY A 287 1.18 -20.24 -1.43
C GLY A 287 1.15 -20.33 -2.95
N GLN A 288 0.19 -21.02 -3.57
CA GLN A 288 -0.09 -20.75 -4.99
C GLN A 288 -0.82 -19.41 -5.11
N SER A 289 -0.06 -18.40 -5.49
CA SER A 289 -0.60 -17.07 -5.85
C SER A 289 -1.61 -17.27 -6.99
N SER A 290 -2.85 -16.85 -6.75
CA SER A 290 -3.87 -16.81 -7.81
C SER A 290 -3.34 -16.06 -9.03
N SER A 291 -3.68 -16.51 -10.24
CA SER A 291 -3.28 -15.88 -11.50
C SER A 291 -3.53 -14.36 -11.45
N ARG A 292 -2.58 -13.57 -11.97
CA ARG A 292 -2.69 -12.09 -12.03
C ARG A 292 -4.00 -11.62 -12.64
N TRP A 293 -4.52 -12.35 -13.63
CA TRP A 293 -5.81 -12.08 -14.26
C TRP A 293 -6.99 -12.28 -13.32
N VAL A 294 -6.94 -13.30 -12.45
CA VAL A 294 -7.96 -13.54 -11.44
C VAL A 294 -7.96 -12.43 -10.39
N GLN A 295 -6.79 -11.96 -9.97
CA GLN A 295 -6.68 -10.82 -9.04
C GLN A 295 -7.25 -9.54 -9.66
N LEU A 296 -6.89 -9.24 -10.92
CA LEU A 296 -7.39 -8.07 -11.64
C LEU A 296 -8.89 -8.13 -11.90
N SER A 297 -9.41 -9.28 -12.34
CA SER A 297 -10.84 -9.45 -12.57
C SER A 297 -11.64 -9.33 -11.28
N THR A 298 -11.11 -9.83 -10.16
CA THR A 298 -11.72 -9.68 -8.84
C THR A 298 -11.80 -8.20 -8.44
N VAL A 299 -10.71 -7.44 -8.61
CA VAL A 299 -10.67 -6.00 -8.31
C VAL A 299 -11.60 -5.23 -9.26
N ALA A 300 -11.58 -5.53 -10.56
CA ALA A 300 -12.43 -4.87 -11.55
C ALA A 300 -13.93 -5.14 -11.32
N SER A 301 -14.31 -6.40 -11.09
CA SER A 301 -15.69 -6.79 -10.75
C SER A 301 -16.15 -6.11 -9.47
N TYR A 302 -15.26 -6.03 -8.51
CA TYR A 302 -15.51 -5.38 -7.24
C TYR A 302 -15.72 -3.86 -7.37
N LEU A 303 -14.87 -3.18 -8.13
CA LEU A 303 -15.03 -1.75 -8.42
C LEU A 303 -16.32 -1.49 -9.22
N GLY A 304 -16.60 -2.32 -10.22
CA GLY A 304 -17.83 -2.22 -11.02
C GLY A 304 -19.10 -2.36 -10.17
N TRP A 305 -19.14 -3.38 -9.30
CA TRP A 305 -20.26 -3.62 -8.39
C TRP A 305 -20.45 -2.49 -7.37
N ASN A 306 -19.37 -1.95 -6.81
CA ASN A 306 -19.49 -0.82 -5.88
C ASN A 306 -19.84 0.48 -6.58
N THR A 307 -19.41 0.68 -7.82
CA THR A 307 -19.87 1.82 -8.63
C THR A 307 -21.37 1.74 -8.90
N LEU A 308 -21.88 0.56 -9.24
CA LEU A 308 -23.33 0.34 -9.40
C LEU A 308 -24.09 0.62 -8.10
N ARG A 309 -23.59 0.14 -6.96
CA ARG A 309 -24.16 0.43 -5.63
C ARG A 309 -24.12 1.92 -5.27
N LEU A 310 -23.09 2.64 -5.70
CA LEU A 310 -23.02 4.08 -5.55
C LEU A 310 -24.13 4.77 -6.34
N LEU A 311 -24.33 4.38 -7.60
CA LEU A 311 -25.36 4.94 -8.46
C LEU A 311 -26.78 4.65 -7.96
N THR A 312 -26.98 3.51 -7.29
CA THR A 312 -28.26 3.12 -6.68
C THR A 312 -28.44 3.62 -5.24
N GLY A 313 -27.51 4.40 -4.70
CA GLY A 313 -27.54 4.89 -3.31
C GLY A 313 -27.36 3.80 -2.23
N GLN A 314 -26.99 2.57 -2.63
CA GLN A 314 -26.82 1.42 -1.74
C GLN A 314 -25.39 1.20 -1.30
N LEU A 315 -24.48 2.14 -1.59
CA LEU A 315 -23.07 2.01 -1.23
C LEU A 315 -22.90 1.99 0.29
N ARG A 316 -22.35 0.90 0.80
CA ARG A 316 -21.89 0.79 2.18
C ARG A 316 -20.36 0.81 2.20
N ARG A 317 -19.78 1.79 2.88
CA ARG A 317 -18.33 1.88 3.03
C ARG A 317 -17.79 0.70 3.85
N TYR A 318 -16.52 0.35 3.60
CA TYR A 318 -15.80 -0.73 4.31
C TYR A 318 -15.30 -0.34 5.71
N GLY A 319 -15.85 0.69 6.29
CA GLY A 319 -15.41 1.20 7.57
C GLY A 319 -14.30 2.23 7.40
N ARG A 320 -13.30 2.16 8.29
CA ARG A 320 -12.18 3.11 8.32
C ARG A 320 -10.92 2.51 7.76
N VAL A 321 -10.08 3.38 7.23
CA VAL A 321 -8.65 3.18 7.10
C VAL A 321 -7.96 4.28 7.88
N ALA A 322 -7.02 3.91 8.73
CA ALA A 322 -6.26 4.85 9.54
C ALA A 322 -4.77 4.74 9.21
N VAL A 323 -4.12 5.89 9.12
CA VAL A 323 -2.69 6.04 8.87
C VAL A 323 -2.10 6.90 9.98
N ALA A 324 -1.08 6.41 10.66
CA ALA A 324 -0.39 7.18 11.69
C ALA A 324 1.11 7.29 11.38
N PHE A 325 1.64 8.47 11.63
CA PHE A 325 3.06 8.78 11.44
C PHE A 325 3.78 8.77 12.77
N GLY A 326 4.87 7.99 12.84
CA GLY A 326 5.74 7.90 14.01
C GLY A 326 6.83 8.98 14.04
N THR A 327 7.58 8.98 15.12
CA THR A 327 8.74 9.87 15.29
C THR A 327 9.84 9.52 14.27
N PRO A 328 10.37 10.48 13.52
CA PRO A 328 11.44 10.26 12.57
C PRO A 328 12.72 9.73 13.22
N ILE A 329 13.44 8.88 12.50
CA ILE A 329 14.71 8.27 12.92
C ILE A 329 15.80 8.79 12.00
N SER A 330 16.78 9.54 12.52
CA SER A 330 18.00 9.92 11.80
C SER A 330 18.91 8.71 11.66
N ILE A 331 19.30 8.37 10.42
CA ILE A 331 20.25 7.28 10.21
C ILE A 331 21.67 7.71 10.65
N ARG A 332 22.05 8.97 10.49
CA ARG A 332 23.34 9.45 10.99
C ARG A 332 23.46 9.36 12.50
N ASP A 333 22.38 9.75 13.24
CA ASP A 333 22.38 9.64 14.71
C ASP A 333 22.43 8.16 15.14
N TRP A 334 21.71 7.30 14.44
CA TRP A 334 21.75 5.86 14.70
C TRP A 334 23.17 5.30 14.44
N LEU A 335 23.84 5.71 13.35
CA LEU A 335 25.22 5.27 13.03
C LEU A 335 26.23 5.71 14.09
N ARG A 336 26.05 6.86 14.75
CA ARG A 336 26.90 7.31 15.87
C ARG A 336 26.90 6.34 17.06
N THR A 337 25.86 5.50 17.16
CA THR A 337 25.76 4.45 18.18
C THR A 337 26.43 3.13 17.76
N LYS A 338 27.02 3.06 16.57
CA LYS A 338 27.65 1.87 15.98
C LYS A 338 29.15 2.05 15.87
N PRO A 339 29.90 0.95 15.71
CA PRO A 339 31.35 1.03 15.44
C PRO A 339 31.62 1.92 14.23
N GLU A 340 32.71 2.68 14.30
CA GLU A 340 33.14 3.51 13.18
C GLU A 340 33.38 2.66 11.93
N GLY A 341 33.02 3.17 10.77
CA GLY A 341 33.20 2.46 9.50
C GLY A 341 32.24 1.28 9.25
N VAL A 342 31.20 1.07 10.10
CA VAL A 342 30.27 -0.07 9.97
C VAL A 342 29.68 -0.25 8.58
N LEU A 343 29.46 0.83 7.84
CA LEU A 343 28.93 0.76 6.48
C LEU A 343 29.96 0.26 5.45
N ALA A 344 31.26 0.45 5.73
CA ALA A 344 32.35 0.00 4.87
C ALA A 344 32.67 -1.50 5.03
N LEU A 345 32.14 -2.15 6.08
CA LEU A 345 32.32 -3.56 6.32
C LEU A 345 31.82 -4.43 5.15
N PRO A 346 32.39 -5.61 4.94
CA PRO A 346 31.89 -6.62 4.04
C PRO A 346 30.40 -6.88 4.30
N LYS A 347 29.65 -7.27 3.28
CA LYS A 347 28.18 -7.44 3.38
C LYS A 347 27.76 -8.35 4.55
N ALA A 348 28.50 -9.45 4.78
CA ALA A 348 28.18 -10.41 5.84
C ALA A 348 28.27 -9.78 7.24
N GLU A 349 29.23 -8.89 7.48
CA GLU A 349 29.44 -8.21 8.75
C GLU A 349 28.53 -6.99 8.92
N ARG A 350 28.23 -6.27 7.84
CA ARG A 350 27.35 -5.09 7.83
C ARG A 350 25.88 -5.44 8.02
N LEU A 351 25.40 -6.50 7.37
CA LEU A 351 23.97 -6.85 7.40
C LEU A 351 23.38 -7.04 8.80
N PRO A 352 24.06 -7.61 9.80
CA PRO A 352 23.55 -7.66 11.18
C PRO A 352 23.24 -6.27 11.77
N HIS A 353 24.04 -5.26 11.47
CA HIS A 353 23.77 -3.88 11.91
C HIS A 353 22.57 -3.28 11.19
N VAL A 354 22.47 -3.47 9.87
CA VAL A 354 21.29 -3.04 9.10
C VAL A 354 20.02 -3.76 9.56
N GLN A 355 20.12 -5.04 9.96
CA GLN A 355 19.04 -5.81 10.57
C GLN A 355 18.54 -5.14 11.87
N GLN A 356 19.44 -4.73 12.76
CA GLN A 356 19.10 -4.03 14.00
C GLN A 356 18.34 -2.72 13.72
N LEU A 357 18.78 -1.94 12.72
CA LEU A 357 18.07 -0.73 12.29
C LEU A 357 16.66 -1.05 11.76
N ALA A 358 16.57 -2.07 10.92
CA ALA A 358 15.32 -2.48 10.32
C ALA A 358 14.31 -2.98 11.36
N GLU A 359 14.77 -3.77 12.34
CA GLU A 359 13.95 -4.25 13.45
C GLU A 359 13.54 -3.12 14.40
N PHE A 360 14.45 -2.17 14.67
CA PHE A 360 14.13 -0.98 15.42
C PHE A 360 13.03 -0.17 14.69
N ALA A 361 13.20 0.06 13.39
CA ALA A 361 12.19 0.77 12.60
C ALA A 361 10.85 0.00 12.54
N LEU A 362 10.86 -1.35 12.47
CA LEU A 362 9.64 -2.16 12.50
C LEU A 362 8.91 -2.03 13.85
N ARG A 363 9.63 -2.05 14.96
CA ARG A 363 9.03 -1.79 16.29
C ARG A 363 8.37 -0.41 16.33
N ARG A 364 9.06 0.63 15.81
CA ARG A 364 8.49 1.99 15.70
C ARG A 364 7.28 2.08 14.79
N ILE A 365 7.21 1.27 13.72
CA ILE A 365 5.99 1.11 12.92
C ILE A 365 4.89 0.48 13.77
N GLY A 366 5.20 -0.60 14.50
CA GLY A 366 4.25 -1.28 15.39
C GLY A 366 3.62 -0.33 16.39
N GLU A 367 4.42 0.48 17.09
CA GLU A 367 3.97 1.46 18.11
C GLU A 367 2.95 2.48 17.57
N VAL A 368 2.92 2.70 16.26
CA VAL A 368 2.00 3.67 15.65
C VAL A 368 0.94 3.02 14.76
N VAL A 369 0.84 1.69 14.71
CA VAL A 369 -0.27 1.02 14.01
C VAL A 369 -1.59 1.45 14.67
N PRO A 370 -2.51 2.11 13.92
CA PRO A 370 -3.74 2.60 14.51
C PRO A 370 -4.68 1.45 14.91
N VAL A 371 -5.29 1.56 16.06
CA VAL A 371 -6.32 0.63 16.53
C VAL A 371 -7.68 1.11 16.02
N THR A 372 -8.24 0.41 15.05
CA THR A 372 -9.58 0.70 14.52
C THR A 372 -10.64 -0.20 15.19
N PRO A 373 -11.95 0.12 15.09
CA PRO A 373 -13.01 -0.60 15.79
C PRO A 373 -13.02 -2.12 15.59
N VAL A 374 -12.83 -2.58 14.35
CA VAL A 374 -12.92 -4.01 14.03
C VAL A 374 -11.77 -4.83 14.64
N PRO A 375 -10.50 -4.44 14.55
CA PRO A 375 -9.41 -5.06 15.28
C PRO A 375 -9.63 -5.13 16.79
N LEU A 376 -10.08 -4.03 17.41
CA LEU A 376 -10.33 -3.98 18.84
C LEU A 376 -11.42 -4.98 19.26
N ALA A 377 -12.57 -4.96 18.58
CA ALA A 377 -13.67 -5.87 18.86
C ALA A 377 -13.31 -7.34 18.56
N ALA A 378 -12.52 -7.61 17.51
CA ALA A 378 -12.05 -8.95 17.20
C ALA A 378 -11.11 -9.49 18.29
N ALA A 379 -10.20 -8.66 18.80
CA ALA A 379 -9.32 -9.03 19.91
C ALA A 379 -10.11 -9.34 21.17
N ALA A 380 -11.11 -8.50 21.53
CA ALA A 380 -11.97 -8.73 22.67
C ALA A 380 -12.79 -10.02 22.54
N LEU A 381 -13.42 -10.27 21.37
CA LEU A 381 -14.17 -11.51 21.11
C LEU A 381 -13.30 -12.75 21.28
N LEU A 382 -12.11 -12.75 20.72
CA LEU A 382 -11.24 -13.94 20.69
C LEU A 382 -10.56 -14.19 22.04
N SER A 383 -10.49 -13.21 22.93
CA SER A 383 -9.88 -13.37 24.26
C SER A 383 -10.60 -14.38 25.15
N PHE A 384 -11.85 -14.72 24.85
CA PHE A 384 -12.63 -15.68 25.62
C PHE A 384 -12.42 -17.16 25.19
N GLY A 385 -11.76 -17.39 24.06
CA GLY A 385 -11.48 -18.75 23.54
C GLY A 385 -12.72 -19.50 23.02
N GLY A 386 -13.91 -19.25 23.57
CA GLY A 386 -15.16 -19.92 23.20
C GLY A 386 -15.77 -19.43 21.88
N SER A 387 -16.79 -20.16 21.39
CA SER A 387 -17.57 -19.78 20.22
C SER A 387 -18.83 -18.96 20.57
N VAL A 388 -19.26 -18.96 21.81
CA VAL A 388 -20.40 -18.19 22.32
C VAL A 388 -19.91 -17.32 23.47
N VAL A 389 -20.17 -16.01 23.35
CA VAL A 389 -19.71 -15.01 24.32
C VAL A 389 -20.83 -14.02 24.60
N PRO A 390 -21.18 -13.74 25.87
CA PRO A 390 -22.15 -12.72 26.22
C PRO A 390 -21.68 -11.32 25.75
N ARG A 391 -22.57 -10.57 25.11
CA ARG A 391 -22.27 -9.23 24.56
C ARG A 391 -21.71 -8.28 25.65
N GLY A 392 -22.29 -8.30 26.86
CA GLY A 392 -21.80 -7.49 27.98
C GLY A 392 -20.34 -7.75 28.28
N ARG A 393 -19.93 -9.02 28.34
CA ARG A 393 -18.54 -9.42 28.58
C ARG A 393 -17.57 -8.93 27.49
N VAL A 394 -18.03 -8.91 26.22
CA VAL A 394 -17.22 -8.37 25.11
C VAL A 394 -17.03 -6.88 25.25
N LEU A 395 -18.05 -6.14 25.64
CA LEU A 395 -17.96 -4.69 25.88
C LEU A 395 -17.00 -4.36 27.05
N GLU A 396 -17.12 -5.06 28.16
CA GLU A 396 -16.20 -4.96 29.32
C GLU A 396 -14.75 -5.22 28.87
N ARG A 397 -14.53 -6.28 28.08
CA ARG A 397 -13.21 -6.64 27.57
C ARG A 397 -12.67 -5.60 26.58
N MET A 398 -13.52 -5.02 25.75
CA MET A 398 -13.12 -3.92 24.85
C MET A 398 -12.68 -2.68 25.63
N ASP A 399 -13.37 -2.35 26.73
CA ASP A 399 -12.98 -1.25 27.61
C ASP A 399 -11.62 -1.52 28.26
N GLU A 400 -11.45 -2.71 28.84
CA GLU A 400 -10.18 -3.13 29.44
C GLU A 400 -9.01 -3.05 28.45
N ILE A 401 -9.20 -3.58 27.25
CA ILE A 401 -8.18 -3.50 26.19
C ILE A 401 -7.91 -2.04 25.81
N ARG A 402 -8.95 -1.22 25.68
CA ARG A 402 -8.81 0.20 25.34
C ARG A 402 -8.01 0.96 26.39
N ASP A 403 -8.30 0.75 27.67
CA ASP A 403 -7.60 1.41 28.76
C ASP A 403 -6.10 1.05 28.76
N ARG A 404 -5.76 -0.22 28.57
CA ARG A 404 -4.36 -0.66 28.40
C ARG A 404 -3.66 -0.05 27.20
N LEU A 405 -4.38 0.09 26.08
CA LEU A 405 -3.85 0.73 24.87
C LEU A 405 -3.63 2.24 25.09
N VAL A 406 -4.50 2.90 25.84
CA VAL A 406 -4.31 4.32 26.23
C VAL A 406 -3.10 4.47 27.16
N GLU A 407 -2.95 3.62 28.17
CA GLU A 407 -1.78 3.61 29.07
C GLU A 407 -0.46 3.43 28.29
N SER A 408 -0.46 2.66 27.22
CA SER A 408 0.71 2.43 26.34
C SER A 408 0.92 3.48 25.24
N ASP A 409 0.16 4.59 25.24
CA ASP A 409 0.16 5.63 24.20
C ASP A 409 -0.11 5.08 22.77
N ALA A 410 -0.90 4.00 22.67
CA ALA A 410 -1.30 3.47 21.38
C ALA A 410 -2.27 4.42 20.65
N LYS A 411 -2.21 4.45 19.33
CA LYS A 411 -3.08 5.32 18.52
C LYS A 411 -4.44 4.69 18.28
N ILE A 412 -5.39 4.98 19.15
CA ILE A 412 -6.77 4.48 19.05
C ILE A 412 -7.59 5.49 18.23
N VAL A 413 -8.24 4.99 17.20
CA VAL A 413 -9.10 5.81 16.34
C VAL A 413 -10.43 6.06 17.06
N ARG A 414 -10.77 7.32 17.30
CA ARG A 414 -11.98 7.72 18.04
C ARG A 414 -11.96 7.32 19.52
N THR A 415 -10.87 7.60 20.20
CA THR A 415 -10.72 7.39 21.65
C THR A 415 -11.83 8.08 22.44
N GLU A 416 -12.38 9.18 21.93
CA GLU A 416 -13.44 9.97 22.55
C GLU A 416 -14.82 9.29 22.59
N LEU A 417 -15.02 8.23 21.81
CA LEU A 417 -16.32 7.56 21.75
C LEU A 417 -16.48 6.53 22.87
N PRO A 418 -17.70 6.36 23.39
CA PRO A 418 -18.02 5.24 24.28
C PRO A 418 -17.75 3.90 23.58
N VAL A 419 -17.34 2.88 24.34
CA VAL A 419 -17.03 1.56 23.79
C VAL A 419 -18.24 0.94 23.06
N THR A 420 -19.45 1.24 23.52
CA THR A 420 -20.70 0.81 22.88
C THR A 420 -20.84 1.32 21.45
N GLU A 421 -20.45 2.58 21.17
CA GLU A 421 -20.46 3.12 19.81
C GLU A 421 -19.35 2.52 18.95
N VAL A 422 -18.18 2.26 19.53
CA VAL A 422 -17.06 1.58 18.83
C VAL A 422 -17.48 0.16 18.47
N TRP A 423 -18.14 -0.55 19.40
CA TRP A 423 -18.73 -1.87 19.16
C TRP A 423 -19.74 -1.85 18.02
N GLU A 424 -20.72 -0.95 18.02
CA GLU A 424 -21.75 -0.90 16.97
C GLU A 424 -21.14 -0.75 15.56
N ARG A 425 -20.03 -0.06 15.45
CA ARG A 425 -19.29 0.05 14.16
C ARG A 425 -18.66 -1.28 13.75
N ALA A 426 -18.05 -1.99 14.70
CA ALA A 426 -17.48 -3.30 14.47
C ALA A 426 -18.60 -4.33 14.20
N TRP A 427 -19.67 -4.28 14.99
CA TRP A 427 -20.84 -5.13 14.84
C TRP A 427 -21.48 -5.04 13.46
N MET A 428 -21.63 -3.81 12.93
CA MET A 428 -22.12 -3.61 11.57
C MET A 428 -21.26 -4.38 10.55
N MET A 429 -19.95 -4.42 10.73
CA MET A 429 -19.03 -5.14 9.85
C MET A 429 -19.12 -6.66 10.04
N PHE A 430 -19.19 -7.12 11.27
CA PHE A 430 -19.30 -8.54 11.60
C PHE A 430 -20.61 -9.14 11.12
N SER A 431 -21.73 -8.46 11.38
CA SER A 431 -23.08 -8.91 11.00
C SER A 431 -23.28 -8.93 9.48
N MET A 432 -22.85 -7.87 8.78
CA MET A 432 -22.93 -7.82 7.29
C MET A 432 -22.14 -8.95 6.62
N ARG A 433 -21.07 -9.40 7.27
CA ARG A 433 -20.19 -10.46 6.73
C ARG A 433 -20.50 -11.83 7.32
N ARG A 434 -21.48 -11.92 8.19
CA ARG A 434 -21.85 -13.14 8.95
C ARG A 434 -20.63 -13.75 9.67
N LEU A 435 -19.79 -12.89 10.29
CA LEU A 435 -18.64 -13.37 11.06
C LEU A 435 -19.05 -13.72 12.48
N VAL A 436 -19.99 -12.95 13.02
CA VAL A 436 -20.58 -13.14 14.34
C VAL A 436 -22.08 -12.99 14.21
N LEU A 437 -22.83 -13.89 14.83
CA LEU A 437 -24.29 -13.86 14.91
C LEU A 437 -24.73 -13.42 16.30
N GLY A 438 -25.78 -12.61 16.40
CA GLY A 438 -26.44 -12.31 17.67
C GLY A 438 -27.53 -13.35 17.96
N GLN A 439 -27.53 -13.94 19.14
CA GLN A 439 -28.56 -14.84 19.63
C GLN A 439 -29.01 -14.39 21.02
N GLY A 440 -30.03 -13.55 21.08
CA GLY A 440 -30.37 -12.85 22.32
C GLY A 440 -29.24 -11.90 22.73
N ASP A 441 -28.75 -12.04 23.96
CA ASP A 441 -27.62 -11.27 24.48
C ASP A 441 -26.26 -11.94 24.14
N ASP A 442 -26.26 -13.11 23.54
CA ASP A 442 -25.06 -13.83 23.18
C ASP A 442 -24.59 -13.53 21.77
N LEU A 443 -23.28 -13.57 21.59
CA LEU A 443 -22.57 -13.44 20.34
C LEU A 443 -21.98 -14.81 19.96
N VAL A 444 -22.36 -15.33 18.79
CA VAL A 444 -21.92 -16.63 18.30
C VAL A 444 -20.89 -16.42 17.20
N ILE A 445 -19.67 -16.88 17.42
CA ILE A 445 -18.57 -16.86 16.45
C ILE A 445 -18.67 -18.11 15.58
N LEU A 446 -18.87 -17.92 14.27
CA LEU A 446 -18.89 -19.05 13.35
C LEU A 446 -17.48 -19.62 13.18
N PRO A 447 -17.29 -20.96 13.17
CA PRO A 447 -15.96 -21.56 12.97
C PRO A 447 -15.27 -21.09 11.70
N SER A 448 -16.00 -20.97 10.59
CA SER A 448 -15.51 -20.46 9.31
C SER A 448 -15.09 -18.98 9.33
N ALA A 449 -15.58 -18.20 10.29
CA ALA A 449 -15.27 -16.79 10.45
C ALA A 449 -14.04 -16.54 11.34
N ARG A 450 -13.68 -17.52 12.19
CA ARG A 450 -12.59 -17.41 13.15
C ARG A 450 -11.27 -16.96 12.52
N PRO A 451 -10.78 -17.51 11.39
CA PRO A 451 -9.54 -17.06 10.77
C PRO A 451 -9.56 -15.58 10.32
N LEU A 452 -10.75 -15.06 9.97
CA LEU A 452 -10.90 -13.64 9.62
C LEU A 452 -10.86 -12.75 10.86
N LEU A 453 -11.49 -13.15 11.95
CA LEU A 453 -11.42 -12.41 13.22
C LEU A 453 -9.98 -12.40 13.75
N GLU A 454 -9.28 -13.53 13.64
CA GLU A 454 -7.86 -13.68 13.96
C GLU A 454 -6.99 -12.71 13.16
N TYR A 455 -7.21 -12.63 11.87
CA TYR A 455 -6.51 -11.70 10.98
C TYR A 455 -6.63 -10.24 11.48
N TYR A 456 -7.83 -9.83 11.91
CA TYR A 456 -8.04 -8.49 12.45
C TYR A 456 -7.45 -8.31 13.83
N ALA A 457 -7.64 -9.24 14.74
CA ALA A 457 -7.06 -9.21 16.09
C ALA A 457 -5.52 -9.16 16.05
N ASN A 458 -4.90 -9.98 15.19
CA ASN A 458 -3.45 -10.01 15.02
C ASN A 458 -2.87 -8.66 14.56
N SER A 459 -3.70 -7.82 13.93
CA SER A 459 -3.26 -6.51 13.46
C SER A 459 -2.82 -5.56 14.57
N ILE A 460 -3.31 -5.78 15.77
CA ILE A 460 -3.00 -5.00 16.97
C ILE A 460 -2.36 -5.85 18.09
N ARG A 461 -2.15 -7.14 17.87
CA ARG A 461 -1.65 -8.09 18.88
C ARG A 461 -0.36 -7.62 19.56
N HIS A 462 0.56 -7.02 18.79
CA HIS A 462 1.84 -6.51 19.29
C HIS A 462 1.70 -5.30 20.20
N LEU A 463 0.51 -4.69 20.30
CA LEU A 463 0.18 -3.60 21.21
C LEU A 463 -0.50 -4.11 22.51
N LEU A 464 -0.91 -5.38 22.54
CA LEU A 464 -1.65 -5.96 23.66
C LEU A 464 -0.72 -6.66 24.64
N PRO A 465 -1.00 -6.56 25.96
CA PRO A 465 -0.33 -7.37 26.98
C PRO A 465 -0.47 -8.86 26.70
N THR A 466 0.56 -9.63 27.05
CA THR A 466 0.58 -11.08 26.80
C THR A 466 -0.59 -11.81 27.47
N GLU A 467 -1.02 -11.35 28.63
CA GLU A 467 -2.13 -11.92 29.40
C GLU A 467 -3.48 -11.83 28.65
N LEU A 468 -3.69 -10.78 27.88
CA LEU A 468 -4.89 -10.60 27.04
C LEU A 468 -4.83 -11.39 25.72
N VAL A 469 -3.65 -11.90 25.38
CA VAL A 469 -3.40 -12.65 24.13
C VAL A 469 -3.42 -14.15 24.36
N VAL A 470 -3.12 -14.64 25.58
CA VAL A 470 -2.89 -16.07 25.91
C VAL A 470 -4.15 -16.94 25.77
N ALA A 471 -5.34 -16.40 25.88
CA ALA A 471 -6.56 -17.14 25.59
C ALA A 471 -6.69 -17.52 24.07
N TYR A 472 -5.79 -17.00 23.23
CA TYR A 472 -5.74 -17.21 21.81
C TYR A 472 -4.51 -18.04 21.42
N THR A 473 -4.61 -19.36 21.59
CA THR A 473 -3.72 -20.30 20.93
C THR A 473 -4.28 -20.58 19.53
N PRO A 474 -3.56 -20.32 18.42
CA PRO A 474 -3.99 -20.78 17.12
C PRO A 474 -4.23 -22.29 17.26
N ALA A 475 -5.40 -22.76 16.84
CA ALA A 475 -5.64 -24.20 16.76
C ALA A 475 -4.53 -24.77 15.85
N ALA A 476 -3.56 -25.42 16.48
CA ALA A 476 -2.62 -26.27 15.80
C ALA A 476 -3.50 -27.34 15.12
N GLU A 477 -3.43 -27.40 13.79
CA GLU A 477 -3.98 -28.51 13.00
C GLU A 477 -5.45 -28.85 13.29
N ALA A 478 -6.37 -27.94 13.00
CA ALA A 478 -7.76 -28.33 12.83
C ALA A 478 -7.90 -28.99 11.46
N ASP A 479 -8.08 -30.32 11.52
CA ASP A 479 -8.71 -31.22 10.58
C ASP A 479 -9.02 -30.67 9.16
N SER A 480 -8.54 -31.40 8.16
CA SER A 480 -8.60 -31.12 6.72
C SER A 480 -10.03 -31.04 6.11
N THR A 481 -11.06 -30.92 6.93
CA THR A 481 -12.46 -30.74 6.52
C THR A 481 -12.91 -29.27 6.64
N LEU A 482 -12.20 -28.36 5.96
CA LEU A 482 -12.78 -27.04 5.72
C LEU A 482 -13.96 -27.19 4.75
N PRO A 483 -15.17 -26.70 5.10
CA PRO A 483 -16.29 -26.72 4.17
C PRO A 483 -15.88 -26.00 2.89
N ARG A 484 -16.14 -26.61 1.74
CA ARG A 484 -15.96 -26.00 0.41
C ARG A 484 -16.55 -24.61 0.44
N LEU A 485 -15.74 -23.62 0.08
CA LEU A 485 -16.23 -22.26 -0.10
C LEU A 485 -17.36 -22.28 -1.11
N ALA A 486 -18.46 -21.61 -0.76
CA ALA A 486 -19.65 -21.48 -1.56
C ALA A 486 -19.34 -21.28 -3.04
N THR A 487 -19.94 -22.09 -3.88
CA THR A 487 -19.91 -21.98 -5.33
C THR A 487 -20.53 -20.64 -5.77
N ARG A 488 -20.34 -20.26 -7.02
CA ARG A 488 -20.91 -19.01 -7.57
C ARG A 488 -22.43 -18.94 -7.39
N GLU A 489 -23.12 -20.08 -7.43
CA GLU A 489 -24.56 -20.21 -7.18
C GLU A 489 -24.93 -19.96 -5.73
N GLU A 490 -24.15 -20.46 -4.77
CA GLU A 490 -24.34 -20.20 -3.33
C GLU A 490 -24.05 -18.73 -2.98
N MET A 491 -23.12 -18.07 -3.68
CA MET A 491 -22.91 -16.63 -3.55
C MET A 491 -24.08 -15.80 -4.11
N ASP A 492 -24.73 -16.26 -5.17
CA ASP A 492 -25.92 -15.60 -5.74
C ASP A 492 -27.16 -15.80 -4.86
N ILE A 493 -27.35 -16.96 -4.25
CA ILE A 493 -28.39 -17.20 -3.26
C ILE A 493 -28.17 -16.34 -2.02
N MET A 494 -26.93 -16.22 -1.51
CA MET A 494 -26.58 -15.35 -0.38
C MET A 494 -26.79 -13.86 -0.68
N THR A 495 -26.88 -13.48 -1.95
CA THR A 495 -27.13 -12.08 -2.38
C THR A 495 -28.64 -11.78 -2.49
N LYS A 496 -29.46 -12.79 -2.75
CA LYS A 496 -30.93 -12.64 -2.93
C LYS A 496 -31.72 -12.62 -1.62
N GLU A 497 -31.22 -13.22 -0.56
CA GLU A 497 -31.94 -13.35 0.73
C GLU A 497 -31.66 -12.26 1.76
N MET A 498 -31.15 -11.10 1.38
CA MET A 498 -30.95 -9.97 2.33
C MET A 498 -32.26 -9.21 2.54
N PRO A 499 -32.82 -9.22 3.75
CA PRO A 499 -34.01 -8.39 4.03
C PRO A 499 -33.64 -6.91 3.95
N VAL A 500 -34.42 -6.18 3.17
CA VAL A 500 -34.36 -4.71 3.10
C VAL A 500 -34.85 -4.16 4.45
N LEU A 501 -33.93 -3.74 5.29
CA LEU A 501 -34.28 -2.99 6.50
C LEU A 501 -34.85 -1.62 6.08
N LYS A 502 -36.19 -1.48 6.20
CA LYS A 502 -36.87 -0.22 6.08
C LYS A 502 -36.31 0.80 7.06
N LYS A 503 -35.98 2.00 6.55
CA LYS A 503 -35.70 3.18 7.36
C LYS A 503 -36.85 3.39 8.33
N ARG A 504 -36.57 3.40 9.63
CA ARG A 504 -37.41 4.12 10.58
C ARG A 504 -36.91 5.57 10.61
N SER A 505 -37.88 6.44 10.34
CA SER A 505 -37.81 7.90 10.36
C SER A 505 -37.26 8.45 11.67
#